data_0fe7d9d419186793aa9c7b31a6fe6aab
#
_entry.id   0fe7d9d419186793aa9c7b31a6fe6aab
#
_cell.length_a   1.000
_cell.length_b   1.000
_cell.length_c   1.000
_cell.angle_alpha   90.00
_cell.angle_beta   90.00
_cell.angle_gamma   90.00
#
_symmetry.space_group_name_H-M   'P 1'
#
loop_
_entity.id
_entity.type
_entity.pdbx_description
1 polymer ?
#
loop_
_entity_poly.entity_id
_entity_poly.type
_entity_poly.pdbx_seq_one_letter_code
_entity_poly.pdbx_strand_id
1 'polypeptide(L)'
;DIAKAAKVTILNISKYKFEPQGFTILALLAESHISFHTFPEKGIISFDFFTCGKINPSVAVEIIKKEFEHTRIVKKEFNRDTKSLYPDIYSSPGLQKSYVVNNVLEDFKSKVGQHIEILELEQFGKSLFIDGEIQVATTDEHLYSSTFVGAGLNLNKNNERAAIIGGGDGGVARECISKNFNFIDWYELDPEVVDVCNKHLGD
;
A
#
# COMPACT_ATOMS: atom_id res chain seq x y z
N ASP A 1 2.03 30.27 -15.85
CA ASP A 1 2.10 29.24 -16.88
C ASP A 1 1.66 27.87 -16.34
N ILE A 2 2.10 27.44 -15.12
CA ILE A 2 1.68 26.16 -14.48
C ILE A 2 0.16 26.09 -14.35
N ALA A 3 -0.48 27.11 -13.76
CA ALA A 3 -1.93 27.12 -13.56
C ALA A 3 -2.70 27.03 -14.88
N LYS A 4 -2.22 27.72 -15.92
CA LYS A 4 -2.82 27.68 -17.25
C LYS A 4 -2.68 26.31 -17.89
N ALA A 5 -1.50 25.70 -17.83
CA ALA A 5 -1.24 24.38 -18.40
C ALA A 5 -1.96 23.26 -17.64
N ALA A 6 -2.04 23.38 -16.31
CA ALA A 6 -2.79 22.46 -15.47
C ALA A 6 -4.31 22.71 -15.50
N LYS A 7 -4.77 23.79 -16.17
CA LYS A 7 -6.20 24.19 -16.25
C LYS A 7 -6.84 24.38 -14.88
N VAL A 8 -6.09 24.94 -13.92
CA VAL A 8 -6.58 25.27 -12.59
C VAL A 8 -6.96 26.74 -12.47
N THR A 9 -7.89 27.06 -11.59
CA THR A 9 -8.41 28.39 -11.36
C THR A 9 -7.71 29.03 -10.17
N ILE A 10 -6.94 30.10 -10.41
CA ILE A 10 -6.29 30.86 -9.34
C ILE A 10 -7.32 31.80 -8.69
N LEU A 11 -7.51 31.65 -7.38
CA LEU A 11 -8.37 32.52 -6.57
C LEU A 11 -7.57 33.65 -5.92
N ASN A 12 -6.35 33.36 -5.43
CA ASN A 12 -5.48 34.33 -4.78
C ASN A 12 -4.02 33.94 -4.93
N ILE A 13 -3.11 34.94 -4.88
CA ILE A 13 -1.65 34.72 -4.87
C ILE A 13 -1.04 35.61 -3.79
N SER A 14 -0.33 34.97 -2.85
CA SER A 14 0.54 35.60 -1.88
C SER A 14 2.00 35.41 -2.28
N LYS A 15 2.80 36.47 -2.15
CA LYS A 15 4.23 36.45 -2.49
C LYS A 15 5.01 37.11 -1.37
N TYR A 16 6.18 36.54 -1.07
CA TYR A 16 7.11 37.14 -0.15
C TYR A 16 8.55 37.01 -0.68
N LYS A 17 9.30 38.10 -0.66
CA LYS A 17 10.73 38.10 -1.00
C LYS A 17 11.55 38.23 0.28
N PHE A 18 12.49 37.30 0.45
CA PHE A 18 13.40 37.30 1.60
C PHE A 18 14.65 38.15 1.32
N GLU A 19 15.18 38.79 2.35
CA GLU A 19 16.48 39.42 2.32
C GLU A 19 17.55 38.48 2.89
N PRO A 20 18.74 38.36 2.31
CA PRO A 20 19.21 39.06 1.08
C PRO A 20 18.72 38.39 -0.21
N GLN A 21 18.13 37.21 -0.17
CA GLN A 21 17.69 36.46 -1.36
C GLN A 21 16.64 35.41 -1.05
N GLY A 22 15.99 34.90 -2.10
CA GLY A 22 14.94 33.90 -2.00
C GLY A 22 13.54 34.50 -2.05
N PHE A 23 12.58 33.70 -2.45
CA PHE A 23 11.17 34.07 -2.44
C PHE A 23 10.25 32.88 -2.24
N THR A 24 9.08 33.17 -1.77
CA THR A 24 7.97 32.22 -1.63
C THR A 24 6.76 32.75 -2.40
N ILE A 25 6.10 31.85 -3.11
CA ILE A 25 4.79 32.09 -3.72
C ILE A 25 3.84 31.02 -3.20
N LEU A 26 2.66 31.44 -2.77
CA LEU A 26 1.55 30.56 -2.44
C LEU A 26 0.34 31.00 -3.27
N ALA A 27 -0.16 30.12 -4.11
CA ALA A 27 -1.36 30.34 -4.89
C ALA A 27 -2.50 29.47 -4.34
N LEU A 28 -3.57 30.12 -3.91
CA LEU A 28 -4.84 29.48 -3.60
C LEU A 28 -5.57 29.21 -4.91
N LEU A 29 -5.97 27.97 -5.09
CA LEU A 29 -6.73 27.51 -6.25
C LEU A 29 -8.15 27.14 -5.82
N ALA A 30 -9.09 27.19 -6.77
CA ALA A 30 -10.41 26.60 -6.54
C ALA A 30 -10.33 25.09 -6.26
N GLU A 31 -9.33 24.44 -6.82
CA GLU A 31 -9.07 23.01 -6.70
C GLU A 31 -8.06 22.65 -5.60
N SER A 32 -7.48 23.57 -4.88
CA SER A 32 -6.63 23.51 -3.68
C SER A 32 -5.49 24.55 -3.63
N HIS A 33 -4.20 24.21 -3.89
CA HIS A 33 -3.09 25.18 -3.82
C HIS A 33 -1.85 24.76 -4.61
N ILE A 34 -1.01 25.77 -4.88
CA ILE A 34 0.37 25.61 -5.35
C ILE A 34 1.28 26.39 -4.40
N SER A 35 2.39 25.78 -3.97
CA SER A 35 3.47 26.50 -3.29
C SER A 35 4.79 26.39 -4.05
N PHE A 36 5.58 27.45 -3.97
CA PHE A 36 6.88 27.55 -4.61
C PHE A 36 7.84 28.30 -3.67
N HIS A 37 8.94 27.66 -3.30
CA HIS A 37 9.95 28.22 -2.41
C HIS A 37 11.32 28.11 -3.07
N THR A 38 12.10 29.16 -3.02
CA THR A 38 13.50 29.15 -3.50
C THR A 38 14.46 29.31 -2.35
N PHE A 39 15.54 28.56 -2.40
CA PHE A 39 16.67 28.59 -1.46
C PHE A 39 17.96 28.79 -2.27
N PRO A 40 18.23 30.03 -2.77
CA PRO A 40 19.36 30.28 -3.66
C PRO A 40 20.71 29.90 -3.07
N GLU A 41 20.87 30.03 -1.75
CA GLU A 41 22.09 29.67 -1.01
C GLU A 41 22.39 28.16 -1.03
N LYS A 42 21.38 27.34 -1.35
CA LYS A 42 21.48 25.87 -1.48
C LYS A 42 21.31 25.41 -2.92
N GLY A 43 21.00 26.34 -3.84
CA GLY A 43 20.65 25.98 -5.21
C GLY A 43 19.39 25.10 -5.31
N ILE A 44 18.43 25.25 -4.37
CA ILE A 44 17.24 24.40 -4.27
C ILE A 44 15.99 25.20 -4.53
N ILE A 45 15.08 24.57 -5.27
CA ILE A 45 13.68 24.98 -5.42
C ILE A 45 12.81 23.87 -4.84
N SER A 46 11.91 24.21 -3.92
CA SER A 46 10.84 23.32 -3.43
C SER A 46 9.52 23.75 -4.06
N PHE A 47 8.84 22.76 -4.63
CA PHE A 47 7.56 22.97 -5.29
C PHE A 47 6.56 21.93 -4.81
N ASP A 48 5.37 22.38 -4.44
CA ASP A 48 4.24 21.52 -4.11
C ASP A 48 3.02 21.93 -4.93
N PHE A 49 2.34 20.96 -5.50
CA PHE A 49 1.09 21.15 -6.21
C PHE A 49 0.07 20.13 -5.71
N PHE A 50 -0.88 20.61 -4.94
CA PHE A 50 -2.00 19.82 -4.48
C PHE A 50 -3.26 20.20 -5.25
N THR A 51 -3.99 19.17 -5.70
CA THR A 51 -5.26 19.34 -6.40
C THR A 51 -6.21 18.20 -6.04
N CYS A 52 -7.48 18.52 -5.78
CA CYS A 52 -8.57 17.56 -5.61
C CYS A 52 -9.38 17.36 -6.90
N GLY A 53 -8.98 18.00 -8.01
CA GLY A 53 -9.61 17.87 -9.33
C GLY A 53 -9.05 16.72 -10.16
N LYS A 54 -9.71 16.41 -11.29
CA LYS A 54 -9.24 15.45 -12.29
C LYS A 54 -8.07 15.98 -13.13
N ILE A 55 -7.07 16.55 -12.48
CA ILE A 55 -5.93 17.22 -13.10
C ILE A 55 -4.68 16.40 -12.80
N ASN A 56 -3.86 16.19 -13.83
CA ASN A 56 -2.57 15.52 -13.64
C ASN A 56 -1.51 16.52 -13.15
N PRO A 57 -1.04 16.42 -11.89
CA PRO A 57 -0.03 17.32 -11.33
C PRO A 57 1.33 17.24 -12.06
N SER A 58 1.60 16.16 -12.79
CA SER A 58 2.86 15.97 -13.52
C SER A 58 3.10 17.05 -14.60
N VAL A 59 2.05 17.68 -15.10
CA VAL A 59 2.17 18.83 -16.05
C VAL A 59 2.99 19.95 -15.44
N ALA A 60 2.84 20.23 -14.15
CA ALA A 60 3.61 21.26 -13.45
C ALA A 60 5.11 20.92 -13.39
N VAL A 61 5.44 19.65 -13.18
CA VAL A 61 6.84 19.19 -13.14
C VAL A 61 7.53 19.39 -14.48
N GLU A 62 6.85 19.11 -15.58
CA GLU A 62 7.43 19.29 -16.93
C GLU A 62 7.66 20.80 -17.25
N ILE A 63 6.80 21.68 -16.77
CA ILE A 63 7.03 23.14 -16.91
C ILE A 63 8.23 23.58 -16.09
N ILE A 64 8.34 23.13 -14.84
CA ILE A 64 9.48 23.46 -13.98
C ILE A 64 10.79 22.98 -14.59
N LYS A 65 10.83 21.76 -15.11
CA LYS A 65 11.99 21.22 -15.83
C LYS A 65 12.42 22.08 -17.01
N LYS A 66 11.47 22.64 -17.71
CA LYS A 66 11.73 23.49 -18.89
C LYS A 66 12.18 24.89 -18.55
N GLU A 67 11.65 25.45 -17.46
CA GLU A 67 11.89 26.86 -17.07
C GLU A 67 13.15 27.04 -16.23
N PHE A 68 13.62 25.99 -15.55
CA PHE A 68 14.78 26.08 -14.67
C PHE A 68 15.86 25.08 -15.08
N GLU A 69 17.11 25.58 -15.18
CA GLU A 69 18.27 24.68 -15.27
C GLU A 69 18.39 23.86 -14.00
N HIS A 70 18.59 22.56 -14.15
CA HIS A 70 18.64 21.66 -13.01
C HIS A 70 19.61 20.50 -13.25
N THR A 71 20.30 20.06 -12.19
CA THR A 71 21.16 18.88 -12.18
C THR A 71 20.44 17.65 -11.66
N ARG A 72 19.44 17.83 -10.79
CA ARG A 72 18.67 16.75 -10.18
C ARG A 72 17.27 17.20 -9.86
N ILE A 73 16.29 16.35 -10.16
CA ILE A 73 14.90 16.50 -9.72
C ILE A 73 14.54 15.28 -8.86
N VAL A 74 13.98 15.54 -7.69
CA VAL A 74 13.35 14.54 -6.83
C VAL A 74 11.85 14.81 -6.85
N LYS A 75 11.08 13.90 -7.43
CA LYS A 75 9.61 13.94 -7.43
C LYS A 75 9.09 12.93 -6.42
N LYS A 76 8.15 13.37 -5.57
CA LYS A 76 7.30 12.49 -4.78
C LYS A 76 5.85 12.79 -5.12
N GLU A 77 5.05 11.77 -5.28
CA GLU A 77 3.63 11.89 -5.59
C GLU A 77 2.85 11.13 -4.52
N PHE A 78 1.87 11.79 -3.94
CA PHE A 78 1.02 11.23 -2.91
C PHE A 78 -0.42 11.35 -3.38
N ASN A 79 -1.10 10.24 -3.52
CA ASN A 79 -2.54 10.25 -3.66
C ASN A 79 -3.14 10.54 -2.28
N ARG A 80 -3.89 11.63 -2.15
CA ARG A 80 -4.61 12.01 -0.93
C ARG A 80 -6.09 11.65 -0.99
N ASP A 81 -6.50 10.91 -2.03
CA ASP A 81 -7.80 10.25 -2.02
C ASP A 81 -7.85 9.22 -0.88
N THR A 82 -9.04 8.81 -0.53
CA THR A 82 -9.43 8.01 0.64
C THR A 82 -8.70 6.68 0.84
N LYS A 83 -7.74 6.34 -0.01
CA LYS A 83 -6.91 5.14 0.14
C LYS A 83 -5.88 5.37 1.24
N SER A 84 -6.03 4.68 2.34
CA SER A 84 -5.04 4.67 3.40
C SER A 84 -3.82 3.84 2.99
N LEU A 85 -2.63 4.27 3.44
CA LEU A 85 -1.41 3.49 3.27
C LEU A 85 -1.15 2.71 4.56
N TYR A 86 -1.08 1.40 4.44
CA TYR A 86 -0.70 0.51 5.53
C TYR A 86 0.79 0.20 5.41
N PRO A 87 1.62 0.57 6.39
CA PRO A 87 3.07 0.34 6.32
C PRO A 87 3.41 -1.14 6.45
N ASP A 88 4.32 -1.61 5.61
CA ASP A 88 4.90 -2.94 5.75
C ASP A 88 5.91 -2.93 6.91
N ILE A 89 5.80 -3.90 7.83
CA ILE A 89 6.68 -4.00 9.01
C ILE A 89 8.14 -4.31 8.64
N TYR A 90 8.38 -4.87 7.46
CA TYR A 90 9.72 -5.17 6.95
C TYR A 90 10.38 -4.00 6.20
N SER A 91 9.86 -2.79 6.37
CA SER A 91 10.55 -1.59 5.87
C SER A 91 11.93 -1.46 6.51
N SER A 92 12.97 -1.26 5.70
CA SER A 92 14.35 -1.12 6.16
C SER A 92 14.80 0.34 6.10
N PRO A 93 15.88 0.73 6.79
CA PRO A 93 16.41 2.09 6.69
C PRO A 93 16.64 2.50 5.23
N GLY A 94 16.00 3.59 4.82
CA GLY A 94 16.05 4.11 3.44
C GLY A 94 15.08 3.44 2.46
N LEU A 95 14.33 2.42 2.87
CA LEU A 95 13.28 1.79 2.08
C LEU A 95 11.99 1.68 2.91
N GLN A 96 10.96 2.38 2.50
CA GLN A 96 9.62 2.23 3.07
C GLN A 96 8.72 1.56 2.04
N LYS A 97 8.12 0.44 2.42
CA LYS A 97 7.06 -0.23 1.66
C LYS A 97 5.71 0.08 2.32
N SER A 98 4.65 0.14 1.54
CA SER A 98 3.30 0.32 2.05
C SER A 98 2.30 -0.29 1.10
N TYR A 99 1.23 -0.84 1.66
CA TYR A 99 0.09 -1.34 0.91
C TYR A 99 -0.95 -0.24 0.75
N VAL A 100 -1.58 -0.17 -0.42
CA VAL A 100 -2.72 0.72 -0.66
C VAL A 100 -3.99 0.00 -0.21
N VAL A 101 -4.63 0.50 0.85
CA VAL A 101 -5.84 -0.07 1.43
C VAL A 101 -7.07 0.62 0.86
N ASN A 102 -7.94 -0.16 0.25
CA ASN A 102 -9.24 0.31 -0.24
C ASN A 102 -10.29 0.27 0.87
N ASN A 103 -10.26 -0.77 1.72
CA ASN A 103 -11.22 -0.93 2.81
C ASN A 103 -10.60 -1.72 3.97
N VAL A 104 -11.03 -1.43 5.20
CA VAL A 104 -10.77 -2.23 6.40
C VAL A 104 -12.03 -3.04 6.67
N LEU A 105 -11.95 -4.35 6.53
CA LEU A 105 -13.09 -5.25 6.72
C LEU A 105 -13.20 -5.74 8.16
N GLU A 106 -12.05 -6.01 8.80
CA GLU A 106 -11.95 -6.37 10.22
C GLU A 106 -10.66 -5.77 10.80
N ASP A 107 -10.72 -5.39 12.07
CA ASP A 107 -9.60 -4.86 12.85
C ASP A 107 -9.90 -5.10 14.33
N PHE A 108 -9.25 -6.09 14.95
CA PHE A 108 -9.50 -6.44 16.33
C PHE A 108 -8.33 -7.20 16.97
N LYS A 109 -8.32 -7.22 18.30
CA LYS A 109 -7.41 -8.05 19.07
C LYS A 109 -8.10 -9.34 19.50
N SER A 110 -7.56 -10.48 19.13
CA SER A 110 -8.11 -11.79 19.44
C SER A 110 -7.94 -12.15 20.93
N LYS A 111 -8.66 -13.18 21.38
CA LYS A 111 -8.58 -13.70 22.75
C LYS A 111 -7.21 -14.26 23.11
N VAL A 112 -6.46 -14.79 22.11
CA VAL A 112 -5.09 -15.27 22.33
C VAL A 112 -4.06 -14.13 22.28
N GLY A 113 -4.48 -12.91 21.93
CA GLY A 113 -3.69 -11.69 22.01
C GLY A 113 -3.09 -11.21 20.70
N GLN A 114 -3.36 -11.86 19.57
CA GLN A 114 -2.93 -11.43 18.23
C GLN A 114 -3.79 -10.24 17.76
N HIS A 115 -3.16 -9.29 17.05
CA HIS A 115 -3.89 -8.24 16.35
C HIS A 115 -4.22 -8.74 14.94
N ILE A 116 -5.49 -8.93 14.65
CA ILE A 116 -5.99 -9.50 13.41
C ILE A 116 -6.67 -8.41 12.60
N GLU A 117 -6.27 -8.27 11.35
CA GLU A 117 -6.86 -7.34 10.40
C GLU A 117 -7.18 -8.06 9.08
N ILE A 118 -8.36 -7.79 8.52
CA ILE A 118 -8.68 -8.14 7.13
C ILE A 118 -8.79 -6.83 6.36
N LEU A 119 -7.84 -6.63 5.46
CA LEU A 119 -7.74 -5.42 4.63
C LEU A 119 -8.04 -5.78 3.18
N GLU A 120 -8.80 -4.94 2.50
CA GLU A 120 -8.95 -5.01 1.05
C GLU A 120 -7.89 -4.13 0.40
N LEU A 121 -6.86 -4.77 -0.15
CA LEU A 121 -5.73 -4.11 -0.79
C LEU A 121 -5.99 -3.92 -2.29
N GLU A 122 -5.47 -2.83 -2.86
CA GLU A 122 -5.68 -2.52 -4.29
C GLU A 122 -5.11 -3.58 -5.22
N GLN A 123 -3.93 -4.14 -4.90
CA GLN A 123 -3.22 -5.08 -5.78
C GLN A 123 -3.36 -6.54 -5.33
N PHE A 124 -3.66 -6.78 -4.05
CA PHE A 124 -3.64 -8.11 -3.45
C PHE A 124 -5.03 -8.64 -3.08
N GLY A 125 -6.08 -7.81 -3.28
CA GLY A 125 -7.42 -8.17 -2.88
C GLY A 125 -7.59 -8.24 -1.36
N LYS A 126 -8.50 -9.08 -0.88
CA LYS A 126 -8.67 -9.27 0.55
C LYS A 126 -7.46 -10.01 1.13
N SER A 127 -6.89 -9.47 2.18
CA SER A 127 -5.65 -9.95 2.77
C SER A 127 -5.76 -10.01 4.29
N LEU A 128 -5.24 -11.10 4.86
CA LEU A 128 -5.11 -11.28 6.31
C LEU A 128 -3.78 -10.69 6.77
N PHE A 129 -3.84 -9.87 7.81
CA PHE A 129 -2.68 -9.42 8.56
C PHE A 129 -2.78 -9.92 10.01
N ILE A 130 -1.65 -10.37 10.55
CA ILE A 130 -1.51 -10.72 11.98
C ILE A 130 -0.32 -9.94 12.52
N ASP A 131 -0.55 -9.14 13.55
CA ASP A 131 0.45 -8.28 14.20
C ASP A 131 1.20 -7.37 13.20
N GLY A 132 0.49 -6.89 12.17
CA GLY A 132 1.01 -6.00 11.13
C GLY A 132 1.74 -6.70 9.98
N GLU A 133 1.83 -8.02 9.98
CA GLU A 133 2.44 -8.83 8.94
C GLU A 133 1.38 -9.46 8.04
N ILE A 134 1.52 -9.29 6.72
CA ILE A 134 0.65 -9.96 5.76
C ILE A 134 0.90 -11.47 5.79
N GLN A 135 -0.15 -12.25 6.00
CA GLN A 135 -0.09 -13.72 6.07
C GLN A 135 -0.55 -14.36 4.77
N VAL A 136 -1.64 -13.85 4.20
CA VAL A 136 -2.24 -14.39 2.99
C VAL A 136 -3.01 -13.29 2.26
N ALA A 137 -3.06 -13.40 0.94
CA ALA A 137 -3.87 -12.55 0.08
C ALA A 137 -4.63 -13.39 -0.96
N THR A 138 -5.86 -13.02 -1.26
CA THR A 138 -6.74 -13.80 -2.16
C THR A 138 -6.20 -13.93 -3.58
N THR A 139 -5.31 -13.03 -4.01
CA THR A 139 -4.73 -13.06 -5.37
C THR A 139 -3.64 -14.10 -5.56
N ASP A 140 -2.93 -14.51 -4.52
CA ASP A 140 -1.77 -15.40 -4.61
C ASP A 140 -1.80 -16.61 -3.63
N GLU A 141 -2.80 -16.68 -2.75
CA GLU A 141 -2.99 -17.78 -1.82
C GLU A 141 -2.90 -19.15 -2.50
N HIS A 142 -3.60 -19.32 -3.62
CA HIS A 142 -3.60 -20.56 -4.38
C HIS A 142 -2.18 -20.95 -4.86
N LEU A 143 -1.38 -20.00 -5.32
CA LEU A 143 -0.01 -20.26 -5.77
C LEU A 143 0.88 -20.71 -4.60
N TYR A 144 0.75 -20.06 -3.45
CA TYR A 144 1.46 -20.44 -2.24
C TYR A 144 1.08 -21.87 -1.80
N SER A 145 -0.21 -22.12 -1.60
CA SER A 145 -0.71 -23.39 -1.09
C SER A 145 -0.40 -24.57 -2.00
N SER A 146 -0.58 -24.41 -3.32
CA SER A 146 -0.26 -25.46 -4.29
C SER A 146 1.23 -25.76 -4.37
N THR A 147 2.09 -24.73 -4.30
CA THR A 147 3.53 -24.90 -4.29
C THR A 147 4.00 -25.61 -3.01
N PHE A 148 3.47 -25.18 -1.86
CA PHE A 148 3.85 -25.73 -0.55
C PHE A 148 3.49 -27.21 -0.43
N VAL A 149 2.24 -27.57 -0.71
CA VAL A 149 1.78 -28.98 -0.67
C VAL A 149 2.45 -29.81 -1.75
N GLY A 150 2.61 -29.26 -2.96
CA GLY A 150 3.28 -29.92 -4.08
C GLY A 150 4.75 -30.24 -3.77
N ALA A 151 5.48 -29.36 -3.11
CA ALA A 151 6.85 -29.60 -2.66
C ALA A 151 6.92 -30.77 -1.65
N GLY A 152 5.98 -30.81 -0.69
CA GLY A 152 5.88 -31.93 0.26
C GLY A 152 5.63 -33.28 -0.42
N LEU A 153 4.70 -33.31 -1.39
CA LEU A 153 4.39 -34.53 -2.16
C LEU A 153 5.54 -34.96 -3.09
N ASN A 154 6.36 -34.06 -3.57
CA ASN A 154 7.55 -34.39 -4.36
C ASN A 154 8.61 -35.10 -3.51
N LEU A 155 8.71 -34.76 -2.24
CA LEU A 155 9.64 -35.39 -1.29
C LEU A 155 9.10 -36.72 -0.75
N ASN A 156 7.80 -36.77 -0.48
CA ASN A 156 7.14 -37.96 0.04
C ASN A 156 5.84 -38.22 -0.72
N LYS A 157 5.84 -39.20 -1.62
CA LYS A 157 4.70 -39.53 -2.51
C LYS A 157 3.51 -40.15 -1.78
N ASN A 158 3.44 -40.02 -0.47
CA ASN A 158 2.37 -40.57 0.35
C ASN A 158 1.38 -39.48 0.73
N ASN A 159 0.12 -39.66 0.36
CA ASN A 159 -1.01 -38.75 0.68
C ASN A 159 -2.01 -39.42 1.66
N GLU A 160 -1.57 -40.38 2.48
CA GLU A 160 -2.48 -40.97 3.47
C GLU A 160 -2.87 -39.98 4.57
N ARG A 161 -1.91 -39.23 5.10
CA ARG A 161 -2.14 -38.34 6.24
C ARG A 161 -1.28 -37.11 6.16
N ALA A 162 -1.89 -35.95 6.40
CA ALA A 162 -1.22 -34.65 6.57
C ALA A 162 -1.48 -34.09 7.97
N ALA A 163 -0.49 -33.44 8.57
CA ALA A 163 -0.65 -32.60 9.74
C ALA A 163 -0.35 -31.17 9.34
N ILE A 164 -1.28 -30.27 9.59
CA ILE A 164 -1.17 -28.84 9.33
C ILE A 164 -1.08 -28.12 10.67
N ILE A 165 -0.03 -27.34 10.88
CA ILE A 165 0.17 -26.55 12.09
C ILE A 165 0.12 -25.08 11.69
N GLY A 166 -0.90 -24.37 12.17
CA GLY A 166 -1.27 -23.02 11.70
C GLY A 166 -2.11 -23.07 10.43
N GLY A 167 -2.04 -22.02 9.61
CA GLY A 167 -2.77 -21.92 8.35
C GLY A 167 -4.26 -21.76 8.53
N GLY A 168 -4.68 -20.92 9.49
CA GLY A 168 -6.08 -20.62 9.80
C GLY A 168 -6.89 -20.06 8.64
N ASP A 169 -6.22 -19.63 7.57
CA ASP A 169 -6.83 -19.23 6.29
C ASP A 169 -7.42 -20.42 5.50
N GLY A 170 -7.00 -21.66 5.83
CA GLY A 170 -7.49 -22.89 5.22
C GLY A 170 -6.89 -23.23 3.85
N GLY A 171 -6.04 -22.40 3.26
CA GLY A 171 -5.48 -22.61 1.92
C GLY A 171 -4.74 -23.94 1.78
N VAL A 172 -3.84 -24.24 2.70
CA VAL A 172 -3.10 -25.49 2.72
C VAL A 172 -4.04 -26.69 2.92
N ALA A 173 -5.07 -26.54 3.77
CA ALA A 173 -6.05 -27.62 3.99
C ALA A 173 -6.88 -27.88 2.72
N ARG A 174 -7.36 -26.85 2.02
CA ARG A 174 -8.06 -26.99 0.74
C ARG A 174 -7.17 -27.70 -0.29
N GLU A 175 -5.89 -27.32 -0.37
CA GLU A 175 -4.97 -27.96 -1.31
C GLU A 175 -4.69 -29.42 -0.95
N CYS A 176 -4.55 -29.79 0.33
CA CYS A 176 -4.45 -31.18 0.75
C CYS A 176 -5.69 -32.00 0.35
N ILE A 177 -6.89 -31.41 0.48
CA ILE A 177 -8.13 -32.05 0.02
C ILE A 177 -8.08 -32.26 -1.49
N SER A 178 -7.65 -31.27 -2.27
CA SER A 178 -7.53 -31.36 -3.73
C SER A 178 -6.56 -32.45 -4.19
N LYS A 179 -5.53 -32.74 -3.38
CA LYS A 179 -4.54 -33.82 -3.62
C LYS A 179 -4.98 -35.19 -3.06
N ASN A 180 -6.24 -35.28 -2.61
CA ASN A 180 -6.82 -36.53 -2.10
C ASN A 180 -6.08 -37.12 -0.88
N PHE A 181 -5.66 -36.30 0.07
CA PHE A 181 -5.22 -36.79 1.37
C PHE A 181 -6.40 -37.44 2.09
N ASN A 182 -6.17 -38.68 2.62
CA ASN A 182 -7.23 -39.44 3.29
C ASN A 182 -7.57 -38.87 4.67
N PHE A 183 -6.56 -38.34 5.38
CA PHE A 183 -6.71 -37.76 6.71
C PHE A 183 -5.92 -36.45 6.78
N ILE A 184 -6.55 -35.42 7.35
CA ILE A 184 -5.92 -34.13 7.59
C ILE A 184 -6.16 -33.75 9.05
N ASP A 185 -5.09 -33.69 9.83
CA ASP A 185 -5.12 -33.18 11.19
C ASP A 185 -4.70 -31.70 11.13
N TRP A 186 -5.62 -30.81 11.44
CA TRP A 186 -5.39 -29.38 11.37
C TRP A 186 -5.43 -28.75 12.76
N TYR A 187 -4.33 -28.07 13.14
CA TYR A 187 -4.13 -27.46 14.44
C TYR A 187 -3.89 -25.96 14.25
N GLU A 188 -4.87 -25.15 14.60
CA GLU A 188 -4.75 -23.69 14.59
C GLU A 188 -4.75 -23.17 16.05
N LEU A 189 -3.84 -22.22 16.31
CA LEU A 189 -3.70 -21.64 17.63
C LEU A 189 -4.87 -20.71 17.96
N ASP A 190 -5.30 -19.93 16.97
CA ASP A 190 -6.32 -18.90 17.12
C ASP A 190 -7.57 -19.23 16.31
N PRO A 191 -8.64 -19.72 16.95
CA PRO A 191 -9.88 -20.03 16.25
C PRO A 191 -10.53 -18.78 15.61
N GLU A 192 -10.25 -17.57 16.14
CA GLU A 192 -10.80 -16.32 15.57
C GLU A 192 -10.17 -16.00 14.20
N VAL A 193 -8.94 -16.48 13.92
CA VAL A 193 -8.35 -16.43 12.57
C VAL A 193 -9.16 -17.29 11.61
N VAL A 194 -9.53 -18.51 12.01
CA VAL A 194 -10.37 -19.39 11.17
C VAL A 194 -11.72 -18.74 10.86
N ASP A 195 -12.36 -18.21 11.89
CA ASP A 195 -13.69 -17.60 11.76
C ASP A 195 -13.67 -16.42 10.80
N VAL A 196 -12.69 -15.50 10.95
CA VAL A 196 -12.59 -14.31 10.13
C VAL A 196 -12.17 -14.64 8.69
N CYS A 197 -11.29 -15.63 8.49
CA CYS A 197 -10.92 -16.09 7.16
C CYS A 197 -12.08 -16.75 6.44
N ASN A 198 -12.85 -17.61 7.11
CA ASN A 198 -14.07 -18.19 6.54
C ASN A 198 -15.10 -17.13 6.13
N LYS A 199 -15.19 -16.04 6.91
CA LYS A 199 -16.13 -14.95 6.64
C LYS A 199 -15.73 -14.12 5.42
N HIS A 200 -14.43 -13.86 5.22
CA HIS A 200 -13.94 -12.86 4.28
C HIS A 200 -13.10 -13.40 3.14
N LEU A 201 -12.37 -14.51 3.33
CA LEU A 201 -11.43 -15.09 2.38
C LEU A 201 -11.89 -16.44 1.82
N GLY A 202 -12.85 -17.09 2.48
CA GLY A 202 -13.47 -18.31 1.97
C GLY A 202 -14.37 -18.01 0.77
N ASP A 203 -14.22 -18.75 -0.33
CA ASP A 203 -15.17 -18.81 -1.45
C ASP A 203 -16.26 -19.85 -1.16
#